data_0bff94f2e591bd68a5b1eeec7cdce1e9
#
_entry.id   0bff94f2e591bd68a5b1eeec7cdce1e9
#
_cell.length_a   1.000
_cell.length_b   1.000
_cell.length_c   1.000
_cell.angle_alpha   90.00
_cell.angle_beta   90.00
_cell.angle_gamma   90.00
#
_symmetry.space_group_name_H-M   'P 1'
#
loop_
_entity.id
_entity.type
_entity.pdbx_description
1 polymer ?
#
loop_
_entity_poly.entity_id
_entity_poly.type
_entity_poly.pdbx_seq_one_letter_code
_entity_poly.pdbx_strand_id
1 'polypeptide(L)'
;MSRAPGFSQTEGMEIARSRRAAARWCVHLGLMVTALVALVFEPILTIHIVVGLTFSVLVVAHLAQRRRVSLKLLTRLGRLRTLYRPGARRALADALLALVTVGMLVSGFWDWSLGHPTRIRWHAITDIVLAVLLVVHTVRRWARLRSSQIR
;
A
#
# COMPACT_ATOMS: atom_id res chain seq x y z
N MET A 1 37.11 -11.40 37.86
CA MET A 1 35.70 -11.32 37.45
C MET A 1 35.60 -10.39 36.20
N SER A 2 35.60 -10.96 35.01
CA SER A 2 35.48 -10.18 33.76
C SER A 2 34.00 -9.88 33.53
N ARG A 3 33.61 -8.61 33.49
CA ARG A 3 32.27 -8.18 33.07
C ARG A 3 32.16 -8.47 31.56
N ALA A 4 31.25 -9.34 31.17
CA ALA A 4 30.86 -9.50 29.77
C ALA A 4 30.49 -8.13 29.20
N PRO A 5 30.92 -7.78 27.96
CA PRO A 5 30.54 -6.53 27.32
C PRO A 5 29.02 -6.48 27.21
N GLY A 6 28.40 -5.59 27.98
CA GLY A 6 26.95 -5.38 27.94
C GLY A 6 26.56 -4.93 26.56
N PHE A 7 25.83 -5.76 25.84
CA PHE A 7 25.17 -5.40 24.58
C PHE A 7 24.37 -4.14 24.84
N SER A 8 24.76 -3.02 24.25
CA SER A 8 24.16 -1.74 24.62
C SER A 8 22.70 -1.74 24.16
N GLN A 9 21.77 -1.28 25.01
CA GLN A 9 20.35 -1.17 24.67
C GLN A 9 20.12 -0.33 23.39
N THR A 10 21.06 0.53 23.03
CA THR A 10 21.07 1.34 21.81
C THR A 10 21.21 0.49 20.57
N GLU A 11 22.12 -0.50 20.53
CA GLU A 11 22.31 -1.41 19.38
C GLU A 11 21.06 -2.27 19.13
N GLY A 12 20.43 -2.76 20.18
CA GLY A 12 19.18 -3.52 20.06
C GLY A 12 18.03 -2.68 19.48
N MET A 13 17.93 -1.39 19.86
CA MET A 13 16.93 -0.48 19.31
C MET A 13 17.19 -0.12 17.84
N GLU A 14 18.44 0.05 17.44
CA GLU A 14 18.80 0.35 16.03
C GLU A 14 18.49 -0.84 15.12
N ILE A 15 18.84 -2.05 15.53
CA ILE A 15 18.53 -3.28 14.79
C ILE A 15 17.01 -3.45 14.63
N ALA A 16 16.25 -3.24 15.70
CA ALA A 16 14.79 -3.32 15.66
C ALA A 16 14.16 -2.25 14.73
N ARG A 17 14.73 -1.04 14.71
CA ARG A 17 14.29 0.05 13.81
C ARG A 17 14.57 -0.27 12.35
N SER A 18 15.78 -0.79 12.06
CA SER A 18 16.19 -1.21 10.72
C SER A 18 15.29 -2.33 10.18
N ARG A 19 15.05 -3.38 10.96
CA ARG A 19 14.14 -4.48 10.59
C ARG A 19 12.72 -4.01 10.29
N ARG A 20 12.17 -3.08 11.09
CA ARG A 20 10.83 -2.50 10.84
C ARG A 20 10.80 -1.62 9.58
N ALA A 21 11.90 -0.96 9.26
CA ALA A 21 12.01 -0.18 8.02
C ALA A 21 12.07 -1.11 6.81
N ALA A 22 12.90 -2.14 6.84
CA ALA A 22 13.00 -3.15 5.79
C ALA A 22 11.65 -3.85 5.53
N ALA A 23 10.97 -4.32 6.58
CA ALA A 23 9.65 -4.96 6.44
C ALA A 23 8.62 -4.04 5.76
N ARG A 24 8.63 -2.74 6.07
CA ARG A 24 7.75 -1.76 5.40
C ARG A 24 8.08 -1.59 3.92
N TRP A 25 9.35 -1.61 3.56
CA TRP A 25 9.78 -1.55 2.17
C TRP A 25 9.41 -2.81 1.39
N CYS A 26 9.62 -3.99 1.97
CA CYS A 26 9.23 -5.26 1.37
C CYS A 26 7.73 -5.29 1.03
N VAL A 27 6.87 -4.84 1.96
CA VAL A 27 5.42 -4.76 1.70
C VAL A 27 5.08 -3.77 0.59
N HIS A 28 5.73 -2.60 0.54
CA HIS A 28 5.48 -1.63 -0.54
C HIS A 28 5.92 -2.16 -1.91
N LEU A 29 7.10 -2.76 -1.95
CA LEU A 29 7.63 -3.35 -3.19
C LEU A 29 6.75 -4.52 -3.63
N GLY A 30 6.35 -5.38 -2.68
CA GLY A 30 5.42 -6.47 -2.93
C GLY A 30 4.09 -6.00 -3.51
N LEU A 31 3.49 -4.94 -2.96
CA LEU A 31 2.26 -4.34 -3.48
C LEU A 31 2.44 -3.81 -4.92
N MET A 32 3.55 -3.15 -5.20
CA MET A 32 3.83 -2.63 -6.54
C MET A 32 4.02 -3.77 -7.54
N VAL A 33 4.82 -4.77 -7.19
CA VAL A 33 5.11 -5.91 -8.07
C VAL A 33 3.85 -6.73 -8.31
N THR A 34 3.06 -7.06 -7.27
CA THR A 34 1.84 -7.85 -7.44
C THR A 34 0.78 -7.10 -8.26
N ALA A 35 0.63 -5.78 -8.09
CA ALA A 35 -0.28 -4.99 -8.92
C ALA A 35 0.13 -5.00 -10.40
N LEU A 36 1.43 -4.82 -10.71
CA LEU A 36 1.93 -4.85 -12.08
C LEU A 36 1.83 -6.25 -12.70
N VAL A 37 2.12 -7.29 -11.93
CA VAL A 37 1.99 -8.68 -12.40
C VAL A 37 0.52 -9.02 -12.64
N ALA A 38 -0.40 -8.62 -11.77
CA ALA A 38 -1.84 -8.82 -11.96
C ALA A 38 -2.32 -8.18 -13.28
N LEU A 39 -1.86 -6.96 -13.57
CA LEU A 39 -2.19 -6.25 -14.81
C LEU A 39 -1.67 -6.97 -16.07
N VAL A 40 -0.43 -7.48 -16.04
CA VAL A 40 0.18 -8.18 -17.18
C VAL A 40 -0.49 -9.54 -17.43
N PHE A 41 -0.88 -10.25 -16.35
CA PHE A 41 -1.47 -11.59 -16.43
C PHE A 41 -3.01 -11.58 -16.40
N GLU A 42 -3.65 -10.44 -16.64
CA GLU A 42 -5.11 -10.34 -16.77
C GLU A 42 -5.72 -11.40 -17.69
N PRO A 43 -5.11 -11.73 -18.87
CA PRO A 43 -5.65 -12.75 -19.77
C PRO A 43 -5.60 -14.17 -19.20
N ILE A 44 -4.76 -14.43 -18.20
CA ILE A 44 -4.60 -15.77 -17.59
C ILE A 44 -5.30 -15.76 -16.23
N LEU A 45 -6.60 -16.06 -16.25
CA LEU A 45 -7.50 -15.94 -15.10
C LEU A 45 -6.95 -16.56 -13.81
N THR A 46 -6.39 -17.77 -13.85
CA THR A 46 -5.86 -18.45 -12.67
C THR A 46 -4.71 -17.68 -12.03
N ILE A 47 -3.76 -17.22 -12.85
CA ILE A 47 -2.61 -16.43 -12.36
C ILE A 47 -3.11 -15.10 -11.81
N HIS A 48 -4.01 -14.43 -12.52
CA HIS A 48 -4.60 -13.16 -12.10
C HIS A 48 -5.28 -13.28 -10.72
N ILE A 49 -6.08 -14.33 -10.49
CA ILE A 49 -6.73 -14.58 -9.19
C ILE A 49 -5.70 -14.79 -8.08
N VAL A 50 -4.69 -15.66 -8.28
CA VAL A 50 -3.67 -15.95 -7.26
C VAL A 50 -2.88 -14.70 -6.90
N VAL A 51 -2.48 -13.92 -7.91
CA VAL A 51 -1.74 -12.67 -7.70
C VAL A 51 -2.63 -11.61 -7.04
N GLY A 52 -3.89 -11.50 -7.44
CA GLY A 52 -4.88 -10.61 -6.85
C GLY A 52 -5.16 -10.92 -5.38
N LEU A 53 -5.27 -12.19 -5.00
CA LEU A 53 -5.39 -12.62 -3.60
C LEU A 53 -4.12 -12.27 -2.81
N THR A 54 -2.94 -12.50 -3.39
CA THR A 54 -1.66 -12.13 -2.77
C THR A 54 -1.59 -10.61 -2.56
N PHE A 55 -1.99 -9.82 -3.55
CA PHE A 55 -2.11 -8.37 -3.43
C PHE A 55 -3.05 -7.97 -2.30
N SER A 56 -4.22 -8.61 -2.18
CA SER A 56 -5.20 -8.35 -1.12
C SER A 56 -4.61 -8.57 0.27
N VAL A 57 -3.88 -9.67 0.48
CA VAL A 57 -3.17 -9.96 1.74
C VAL A 57 -2.13 -8.89 2.05
N LEU A 58 -1.36 -8.46 1.03
CA LEU A 58 -0.37 -7.39 1.20
C LEU A 58 -1.01 -6.04 1.53
N VAL A 59 -2.18 -5.72 0.96
CA VAL A 59 -2.97 -4.52 1.31
C VAL A 59 -3.36 -4.56 2.79
N VAL A 60 -3.91 -5.68 3.26
CA VAL A 60 -4.28 -5.86 4.68
C VAL A 60 -3.05 -5.71 5.57
N ALA A 61 -1.93 -6.35 5.23
CA ALA A 61 -0.68 -6.24 5.97
C ALA A 61 -0.17 -4.79 6.01
N HIS A 62 -0.25 -4.07 4.87
CA HIS A 62 0.12 -2.66 4.78
C HIS A 62 -0.74 -1.78 5.69
N LEU A 63 -2.06 -1.97 5.66
CA LEU A 63 -2.99 -1.23 6.52
C LEU A 63 -2.78 -1.54 8.00
N ALA A 64 -2.54 -2.81 8.35
CA ALA A 64 -2.24 -3.24 9.71
C ALA A 64 -0.95 -2.60 10.25
N GLN A 65 0.12 -2.57 9.43
CA GLN A 65 1.37 -1.88 9.78
C GLN A 65 1.18 -0.38 10.00
N ARG A 66 0.18 0.22 9.35
CA ARG A 66 -0.11 1.65 9.39
C ARG A 66 -1.43 1.99 10.08
N ARG A 67 -1.99 1.10 10.88
CA ARG A 67 -3.32 1.23 11.51
C ARG A 67 -3.59 2.61 12.12
N ARG A 68 -2.61 3.20 12.81
CA ARG A 68 -2.77 4.53 13.42
C ARG A 68 -2.95 5.65 12.38
N VAL A 69 -2.30 5.53 11.23
CA VAL A 69 -2.40 6.51 10.13
C VAL A 69 -3.70 6.30 9.38
N SER A 70 -4.08 5.05 9.11
CA SER A 70 -5.33 4.68 8.43
C SER A 70 -6.55 5.11 9.24
N LEU A 71 -6.57 4.89 10.56
CA LEU A 71 -7.65 5.37 11.43
C LEU A 71 -7.75 6.90 11.46
N LYS A 72 -6.62 7.61 11.52
CA LYS A 72 -6.60 9.08 11.43
C LYS A 72 -7.09 9.58 10.07
N LEU A 73 -6.85 8.85 8.99
CA LEU A 73 -7.35 9.19 7.67
C LEU A 73 -8.88 9.05 7.61
N LEU A 74 -9.41 7.93 8.12
CA LEU A 74 -10.86 7.67 8.18
C LEU A 74 -11.58 8.74 9.01
N THR A 75 -11.06 9.10 10.18
CA THR A 75 -11.66 10.17 11.01
C THR A 75 -11.59 11.56 10.36
N ARG A 76 -10.56 11.82 9.54
CA ARG A 76 -10.43 13.07 8.78
C ARG A 76 -11.37 13.14 7.58
N LEU A 77 -11.58 12.03 6.88
CA LEU A 77 -12.54 11.94 5.75
C LEU A 77 -13.97 12.20 6.22
N GLY A 78 -14.34 11.76 7.44
CA GLY A 78 -15.63 12.09 8.04
C GLY A 78 -15.83 13.58 8.35
N ARG A 79 -14.76 14.38 8.31
CA ARG A 79 -14.81 15.84 8.53
C ARG A 79 -14.36 16.59 7.28
N LEU A 80 -15.22 16.71 6.29
CA LEU A 80 -14.95 17.37 4.99
C LEU A 80 -14.33 18.78 5.10
N ARG A 81 -14.61 19.52 6.17
CA ARG A 81 -14.02 20.85 6.45
C ARG A 81 -12.49 20.85 6.59
N THR A 82 -11.87 19.70 6.89
CA THR A 82 -10.41 19.62 7.04
C THR A 82 -9.66 19.48 5.72
N LEU A 83 -10.36 19.27 4.61
CA LEU A 83 -9.76 19.11 3.26
C LEU A 83 -9.19 20.42 2.69
N TYR A 84 -9.61 21.57 3.22
CA TYR A 84 -9.13 22.89 2.78
C TYR A 84 -7.84 23.37 3.47
N ARG A 85 -7.28 22.61 4.42
CA ARG A 85 -6.05 23.00 5.13
C ARG A 85 -4.79 22.70 4.32
N PRO A 86 -3.70 23.50 4.47
CA PRO A 86 -2.40 23.19 3.88
C PRO A 86 -1.92 21.81 4.40
N GLY A 87 -1.63 20.90 3.45
CA GLY A 87 -1.33 19.49 3.73
C GLY A 87 -2.47 18.51 3.41
N ALA A 88 -3.69 18.97 3.16
CA ALA A 88 -4.83 18.15 2.77
C ALA A 88 -4.59 17.39 1.45
N ARG A 89 -3.82 17.95 0.51
CA ARG A 89 -3.48 17.31 -0.77
C ARG A 89 -2.83 15.92 -0.60
N ARG A 90 -2.05 15.72 0.47
CA ARG A 90 -1.43 14.40 0.75
C ARG A 90 -2.47 13.42 1.29
N ALA A 91 -3.29 13.87 2.23
CA ALA A 91 -4.36 13.06 2.78
C ALA A 91 -5.39 12.69 1.70
N LEU A 92 -5.67 13.60 0.78
CA LEU A 92 -6.56 13.35 -0.35
C LEU A 92 -5.97 12.31 -1.32
N ALA A 93 -4.68 12.40 -1.64
CA ALA A 93 -4.00 11.41 -2.50
C ALA A 93 -3.98 10.01 -1.85
N ASP A 94 -3.69 9.93 -0.55
CA ASP A 94 -3.72 8.65 0.19
C ASP A 94 -5.16 8.11 0.29
N ALA A 95 -6.16 8.98 0.45
CA ALA A 95 -7.57 8.61 0.47
C ALA A 95 -8.06 8.10 -0.90
N LEU A 96 -7.66 8.79 -1.98
CA LEU A 96 -7.99 8.39 -3.34
C LEU A 96 -7.38 7.02 -3.67
N LEU A 97 -6.11 6.82 -3.31
CA LEU A 97 -5.45 5.52 -3.47
C LEU A 97 -6.19 4.41 -2.70
N ALA A 98 -6.58 4.66 -1.45
CA ALA A 98 -7.33 3.71 -0.65
C ALA A 98 -8.72 3.42 -1.26
N LEU A 99 -9.43 4.45 -1.73
CA LEU A 99 -10.75 4.30 -2.37
C LEU A 99 -10.67 3.46 -3.64
N VAL A 100 -9.70 3.76 -4.52
CA VAL A 100 -9.49 3.00 -5.77
C VAL A 100 -9.10 1.55 -5.45
N THR A 101 -8.24 1.33 -4.45
CA THR A 101 -7.86 -0.02 -4.01
C THR A 101 -9.08 -0.81 -3.54
N VAL A 102 -9.92 -0.22 -2.69
CA VAL A 102 -11.14 -0.87 -2.21
C VAL A 102 -12.11 -1.14 -3.36
N GLY A 103 -12.32 -0.16 -4.24
CA GLY A 103 -13.18 -0.31 -5.41
C GLY A 103 -12.74 -1.45 -6.33
N MET A 104 -11.43 -1.55 -6.59
CA MET A 104 -10.84 -2.63 -7.40
C MET A 104 -11.02 -4.01 -6.74
N LEU A 105 -10.74 -4.11 -5.43
CA LEU A 105 -10.92 -5.38 -4.71
C LEU A 105 -12.40 -5.82 -4.68
N VAL A 106 -13.31 -4.88 -4.41
CA VAL A 106 -14.75 -5.17 -4.37
C VAL A 106 -15.25 -5.59 -5.74
N SER A 107 -14.87 -4.89 -6.82
CA SER A 107 -15.28 -5.27 -8.18
C SER A 107 -14.74 -6.63 -8.59
N GLY A 108 -13.47 -6.94 -8.29
CA GLY A 108 -12.88 -8.25 -8.58
C GLY A 108 -13.52 -9.40 -7.81
N PHE A 109 -13.80 -9.19 -6.52
CA PHE A 109 -14.54 -10.19 -5.71
C PHE A 109 -15.97 -10.40 -6.20
N TRP A 110 -16.65 -9.32 -6.60
CA TRP A 110 -18.00 -9.37 -7.15
C TRP A 110 -18.03 -10.18 -8.44
N ASP A 111 -17.12 -9.88 -9.37
CA ASP A 111 -17.02 -10.58 -10.65
C ASP A 111 -16.71 -12.06 -10.45
N TRP A 112 -15.81 -12.39 -9.53
CA TRP A 112 -15.48 -13.76 -9.19
C TRP A 112 -16.66 -14.51 -8.56
N SER A 113 -17.42 -13.88 -7.66
CA SER A 113 -18.54 -14.51 -6.96
C SER A 113 -19.74 -14.82 -7.86
N LEU A 114 -19.96 -14.02 -8.90
CA LEU A 114 -21.05 -14.22 -9.86
C LEU A 114 -20.72 -15.23 -10.96
N GLY A 115 -19.48 -15.72 -11.03
CA GLY A 115 -19.04 -16.69 -12.04
C GLY A 115 -19.14 -16.18 -13.49
N HIS A 116 -19.39 -14.90 -13.66
CA HIS A 116 -19.44 -14.27 -14.97
C HIS A 116 -18.14 -13.51 -15.21
N PRO A 117 -17.38 -13.78 -16.28
CA PRO A 117 -16.40 -12.86 -16.80
C PRO A 117 -17.18 -11.64 -17.28
N THR A 118 -17.39 -10.70 -16.39
CA THR A 118 -18.22 -9.56 -16.72
C THR A 118 -17.53 -8.79 -17.85
N ARG A 119 -18.32 -8.40 -18.85
CA ARG A 119 -18.01 -7.35 -19.81
C ARG A 119 -17.66 -6.01 -19.13
N ILE A 120 -17.45 -6.01 -17.82
CA ILE A 120 -17.31 -4.80 -17.03
C ILE A 120 -15.86 -4.35 -17.10
N ARG A 121 -15.63 -3.44 -18.01
CA ARG A 121 -14.39 -2.67 -18.13
C ARG A 121 -14.00 -1.92 -16.84
N TRP A 122 -14.89 -1.87 -15.84
CA TRP A 122 -14.66 -1.14 -14.58
C TRP A 122 -13.52 -1.73 -13.76
N HIS A 123 -13.45 -3.05 -13.65
CA HIS A 123 -12.35 -3.71 -12.92
C HIS A 123 -11.00 -3.42 -13.61
N ALA A 124 -10.91 -3.60 -14.93
CA ALA A 124 -9.70 -3.31 -15.69
C ALA A 124 -9.32 -1.81 -15.62
N ILE A 125 -10.29 -0.90 -15.71
CA ILE A 125 -10.03 0.55 -15.59
C ILE A 125 -9.50 0.88 -14.19
N THR A 126 -10.12 0.34 -13.13
CA THR A 126 -9.69 0.60 -11.75
C THR A 126 -8.32 -0.01 -11.47
N ASP A 127 -7.97 -1.13 -12.08
CA ASP A 127 -6.66 -1.76 -11.97
C ASP A 127 -5.55 -0.89 -12.60
N ILE A 128 -5.77 -0.38 -13.82
CA ILE A 128 -4.85 0.56 -14.47
C ILE A 128 -4.67 1.83 -13.63
N VAL A 129 -5.78 2.42 -13.16
CA VAL A 129 -5.74 3.63 -12.32
C VAL A 129 -4.98 3.36 -11.03
N LEU A 130 -5.21 2.20 -10.40
CA LEU A 130 -4.52 1.79 -9.20
C LEU A 130 -3.01 1.63 -9.44
N ALA A 131 -2.61 0.97 -10.54
CA ALA A 131 -1.21 0.79 -10.89
C ALA A 131 -0.49 2.14 -11.05
N VAL A 132 -1.09 3.09 -11.77
CA VAL A 132 -0.55 4.44 -11.94
C VAL A 132 -0.44 5.18 -10.60
N LEU A 133 -1.49 5.17 -9.79
CA LEU A 133 -1.49 5.82 -8.49
C LEU A 133 -0.44 5.21 -7.55
N LEU A 134 -0.26 3.91 -7.58
CA LEU A 134 0.71 3.18 -6.76
C LEU A 134 2.15 3.54 -7.15
N VAL A 135 2.44 3.60 -8.46
CA VAL A 135 3.75 4.04 -8.97
C VAL A 135 4.02 5.48 -8.53
N VAL A 136 3.07 6.40 -8.75
CA VAL A 136 3.21 7.81 -8.35
C VAL A 136 3.41 7.94 -6.83
N HIS A 137 2.64 7.19 -6.03
CA HIS A 137 2.79 7.17 -4.57
C HIS A 137 4.19 6.70 -4.14
N THR A 138 4.68 5.62 -4.76
CA THR A 138 5.98 5.03 -4.44
C THR A 138 7.13 5.95 -4.83
N VAL A 139 7.11 6.51 -6.05
CA VAL A 139 8.12 7.46 -6.54
C VAL A 139 8.18 8.72 -5.66
N ARG A 140 7.03 9.32 -5.35
CA ARG A 140 6.97 10.49 -4.45
C ARG A 140 7.51 10.20 -3.05
N ARG A 141 7.31 8.99 -2.56
CA ARG A 141 7.84 8.57 -1.28
C ARG A 141 9.36 8.38 -1.34
N TRP A 142 9.87 7.75 -2.38
CA TRP A 142 11.28 7.52 -2.58
C TRP A 142 12.08 8.84 -2.75
N ALA A 143 11.57 9.77 -3.55
CA ALA A 143 12.17 11.09 -3.74
C ALA A 143 12.33 11.84 -2.40
N ARG A 144 11.34 11.73 -1.50
CA ARG A 144 11.41 12.35 -0.16
C ARG A 144 12.49 11.75 0.75
N LEU A 145 12.73 10.45 0.64
CA LEU A 145 13.76 9.79 1.45
C LEU A 145 15.17 10.16 0.99
N ARG A 146 15.37 10.32 -0.33
CA ARG A 146 16.64 10.81 -0.87
C ARG A 146 16.95 12.23 -0.40
N SER A 147 15.97 13.13 -0.43
CA SER A 147 16.17 14.52 -0.01
C SER A 147 16.45 14.70 1.49
N SER A 148 16.08 13.72 2.34
CA SER A 148 16.40 13.77 3.77
C SER A 148 17.78 13.23 4.14
N GLN A 149 18.48 12.55 3.21
CA GLN A 149 19.84 12.05 3.43
C GLN A 149 20.94 13.04 3.00
N ILE A 150 20.57 14.10 2.27
CA ILE A 150 21.52 15.10 1.73
C ILE A 150 21.63 16.32 2.67
N ARG A 151 20.85 16.37 3.75
CA ARG A 151 20.92 17.42 4.79
C ARG A 151 21.58 16.89 6.04
#